data_4155046ffdf14717c0cba8dec2ab9e88
#
_entry.id   4155046ffdf14717c0cba8dec2ab9e88
#
_cell.length_a   1.000
_cell.length_b   1.000
_cell.length_c   1.000
_cell.angle_alpha   90.00
_cell.angle_beta   90.00
_cell.angle_gamma   90.00
#
_symmetry.space_group_name_H-M   'P 1'
#
loop_
_entity.id
_entity.type
_entity.pdbx_description
1 polymer ?
#
loop_
_entity_poly.entity_id
_entity_poly.type
_entity_poly.pdbx_seq_one_letter_code
_entity_poly.pdbx_strand_id
1 'polypeptide(L)'
;MKVAVVGATGLVGTVMLKVLAERNFPVTELIPVASEKSKGKEIDFKGKKYKVVTVDEAIAMKPDVALFSAGGSTSTEQAPKFAAVGTTVIDNSSAWRMDPTKKLVVPEINAHVLTKEDKIIANPNCSTIQMVMVLNPLHLKYKVKRVIVSTYQSVSGTGKAAVDQLNAE
;
A
#
# COMPACT_ATOMS: atom_id res chain seq x y z
N MET A 1 -0.59 -11.91 13.50
CA MET A 1 -0.64 -11.76 12.03
C MET A 1 0.75 -11.42 11.52
N LYS A 2 1.26 -12.18 10.56
CA LYS A 2 2.51 -11.86 9.84
C LYS A 2 2.23 -10.79 8.78
N VAL A 3 2.94 -9.68 8.83
CA VAL A 3 2.71 -8.55 7.91
C VAL A 3 4.00 -8.24 7.16
N ALA A 4 3.95 -8.33 5.84
CA ALA A 4 5.01 -7.84 4.98
C ALA A 4 4.73 -6.38 4.56
N VAL A 5 5.79 -5.56 4.52
CA VAL A 5 5.73 -4.21 3.96
C VAL A 5 6.73 -4.13 2.82
N VAL A 6 6.25 -4.17 1.58
CA VAL A 6 7.07 -4.15 0.37
C VAL A 6 7.32 -2.70 -0.02
N GLY A 7 8.60 -2.32 -0.05
CA GLY A 7 9.04 -0.93 -0.13
C GLY A 7 9.23 -0.28 1.25
N ALA A 8 9.52 -1.08 2.29
CA ALA A 8 9.62 -0.65 3.68
C ALA A 8 10.65 0.48 3.93
N THR A 9 11.66 0.61 3.09
CA THR A 9 12.71 1.67 3.19
C THR A 9 12.35 2.95 2.44
N GLY A 10 11.24 2.97 1.72
CA GLY A 10 10.76 4.13 0.96
C GLY A 10 9.96 5.10 1.84
N LEU A 11 9.68 6.31 1.30
CA LEU A 11 8.91 7.35 2.02
C LEU A 11 7.57 6.83 2.53
N VAL A 12 6.78 6.19 1.68
CA VAL A 12 5.46 5.66 2.05
C VAL A 12 5.59 4.44 2.96
N GLY A 13 6.55 3.54 2.69
CA GLY A 13 6.77 2.34 3.51
C GLY A 13 7.09 2.68 4.97
N THR A 14 7.92 3.70 5.20
CA THR A 14 8.22 4.18 6.57
C THR A 14 6.98 4.74 7.27
N VAL A 15 6.11 5.44 6.54
CA VAL A 15 4.84 5.93 7.07
C VAL A 15 3.88 4.77 7.37
N MET A 16 3.80 3.76 6.50
CA MET A 16 3.00 2.54 6.76
C MET A 16 3.42 1.87 8.06
N LEU A 17 4.72 1.70 8.30
CA LEU A 17 5.24 1.15 9.53
C LEU A 17 4.85 1.98 10.76
N LYS A 18 4.99 3.31 10.66
CA LYS A 18 4.58 4.23 11.72
C LYS A 18 3.09 4.10 12.03
N VAL A 19 2.22 4.10 11.02
CA VAL A 19 0.77 3.98 11.18
C VAL A 19 0.37 2.62 11.77
N LEU A 20 1.00 1.51 11.33
CA LEU A 20 0.78 0.20 11.93
C LEU A 20 1.11 0.18 13.43
N ALA A 21 2.17 0.89 13.84
CA ALA A 21 2.55 1.01 15.24
C ALA A 21 1.57 1.89 16.03
N GLU A 22 1.23 3.08 15.52
CA GLU A 22 0.31 4.05 16.15
C GLU A 22 -1.10 3.48 16.33
N ARG A 23 -1.58 2.71 15.34
CA ARG A 23 -2.89 2.06 15.36
C ARG A 23 -2.91 0.77 16.16
N ASN A 24 -1.81 0.39 16.79
CA ASN A 24 -1.67 -0.88 17.50
C ASN A 24 -2.14 -2.08 16.65
N PHE A 25 -1.90 -2.04 15.35
CA PHE A 25 -2.28 -3.15 14.47
C PHE A 25 -1.65 -4.45 15.00
N PRO A 26 -2.38 -5.59 14.98
CA PRO A 26 -1.94 -6.84 15.62
C PRO A 26 -0.86 -7.57 14.81
N VAL A 27 0.27 -6.90 14.59
CA VAL A 27 1.46 -7.48 13.97
C VAL A 27 2.15 -8.39 14.96
N THR A 28 2.17 -9.69 14.71
CA THR A 28 2.95 -10.66 15.50
C THR A 28 4.37 -10.81 14.96
N GLU A 29 4.53 -10.67 13.64
CA GLU A 29 5.80 -10.71 12.96
C GLU A 29 5.80 -9.69 11.81
N LEU A 30 6.77 -8.78 11.82
CA LEU A 30 6.97 -7.82 10.73
C LEU A 30 8.02 -8.37 9.77
N ILE A 31 7.73 -8.29 8.47
CA ILE A 31 8.62 -8.67 7.38
C ILE A 31 8.86 -7.42 6.51
N PRO A 32 9.89 -6.60 6.82
CA PRO A 32 10.21 -5.46 5.98
C PRO A 32 10.93 -5.91 4.71
N VAL A 33 10.36 -5.56 3.55
CA VAL A 33 10.84 -5.99 2.24
C VAL A 33 11.33 -4.79 1.43
N ALA A 34 12.51 -4.91 0.85
CA ALA A 34 13.03 -3.90 -0.08
C ALA A 34 13.96 -4.55 -1.12
N SER A 35 14.61 -3.71 -1.97
CA SER A 35 15.55 -4.18 -2.97
C SER A 35 16.80 -4.80 -2.34
N GLU A 36 17.53 -5.61 -3.11
CA GLU A 36 18.81 -6.21 -2.72
C GLU A 36 19.80 -5.21 -2.10
N LYS A 37 19.83 -3.95 -2.60
CA LYS A 37 20.67 -2.86 -2.06
C LYS A 37 20.37 -2.52 -0.61
N SER A 38 19.17 -2.84 -0.13
CA SER A 38 18.73 -2.56 1.24
C SER A 38 18.66 -3.80 2.12
N LYS A 39 18.94 -4.99 1.58
CA LYS A 39 18.95 -6.25 2.31
C LYS A 39 19.86 -6.17 3.54
N GLY A 40 19.38 -6.69 4.64
CA GLY A 40 20.11 -6.73 5.91
C GLY A 40 20.10 -5.43 6.71
N LYS A 41 19.62 -4.30 6.15
CA LYS A 41 19.39 -3.08 6.94
C LYS A 41 18.40 -3.37 8.06
N GLU A 42 18.59 -2.73 9.20
CA GLU A 42 17.66 -2.85 10.33
C GLU A 42 16.61 -1.75 10.28
N ILE A 43 15.38 -2.14 10.56
CA ILE A 43 14.24 -1.24 10.77
C ILE A 43 13.73 -1.45 12.19
N ASP A 44 13.56 -0.37 12.94
CA ASP A 44 12.93 -0.41 14.25
C ASP A 44 11.40 -0.37 14.09
N PHE A 45 10.72 -1.29 14.75
CA PHE A 45 9.27 -1.33 14.82
C PHE A 45 8.81 -1.76 16.21
N LYS A 46 8.11 -0.87 16.90
CA LYS A 46 7.64 -1.10 18.29
C LYS A 46 8.79 -1.52 19.24
N GLY A 47 9.97 -0.89 19.08
CA GLY A 47 11.14 -1.16 19.93
C GLY A 47 11.87 -2.47 19.63
N LYS A 48 11.52 -3.17 18.53
CA LYS A 48 12.23 -4.35 18.05
C LYS A 48 12.87 -4.07 16.69
N LYS A 49 14.05 -4.62 16.48
CA LYS A 49 14.77 -4.51 15.23
C LYS A 49 14.44 -5.68 14.30
N TYR A 50 14.09 -5.35 13.06
CA TYR A 50 13.78 -6.31 12.00
C TYR A 50 14.73 -6.08 10.83
N LYS A 51 15.32 -7.14 10.31
CA LYS A 51 16.18 -7.05 9.14
C LYS A 51 15.34 -7.01 7.86
N VAL A 52 15.71 -6.12 6.98
CA VAL A 52 15.12 -6.05 5.63
C VAL A 52 15.50 -7.31 4.86
N VAL A 53 14.50 -7.93 4.27
CA VAL A 53 14.62 -9.12 3.44
C VAL A 53 14.29 -8.82 1.98
N THR A 54 14.60 -9.73 1.08
CA THR A 54 14.21 -9.67 -0.33
C THR A 54 12.77 -10.11 -0.52
N VAL A 55 12.24 -9.89 -1.73
CA VAL A 55 10.88 -10.33 -2.09
C VAL A 55 10.76 -11.85 -1.99
N ASP A 56 11.73 -12.59 -2.52
CA ASP A 56 11.67 -14.06 -2.54
C ASP A 56 11.72 -14.65 -1.13
N GLU A 57 12.58 -14.08 -0.26
CA GLU A 57 12.63 -14.45 1.15
C GLU A 57 11.30 -14.20 1.86
N ALA A 58 10.67 -13.04 1.58
CA ALA A 58 9.38 -12.70 2.16
C ALA A 58 8.25 -13.63 1.70
N ILE A 59 8.23 -14.02 0.42
CA ILE A 59 7.26 -14.98 -0.12
C ILE A 59 7.42 -16.34 0.57
N ALA A 60 8.66 -16.79 0.77
CA ALA A 60 8.95 -18.05 1.47
C ALA A 60 8.45 -18.03 2.94
N MET A 61 8.41 -16.85 3.58
CA MET A 61 7.89 -16.67 4.94
C MET A 61 6.36 -16.71 5.02
N LYS A 62 5.65 -16.69 3.88
CA LYS A 62 4.19 -16.75 3.75
C LYS A 62 3.48 -15.77 4.70
N PRO A 63 3.61 -14.46 4.49
CA PRO A 63 2.89 -13.49 5.30
C PRO A 63 1.38 -13.61 5.12
N ASP A 64 0.61 -13.28 6.15
CA ASP A 64 -0.86 -13.23 6.08
C ASP A 64 -1.31 -12.07 5.18
N VAL A 65 -0.63 -10.91 5.34
CA VAL A 65 -0.90 -9.68 4.59
C VAL A 65 0.40 -9.07 4.08
N ALA A 66 0.37 -8.52 2.87
CA ALA A 66 1.46 -7.74 2.31
C ALA A 66 0.97 -6.36 1.86
N LEU A 67 1.55 -5.30 2.43
CA LEU A 67 1.31 -3.91 2.05
C LEU A 67 2.35 -3.52 1.01
N PHE A 68 1.91 -3.17 -0.20
CA PHE A 68 2.78 -2.83 -1.31
C PHE A 68 2.89 -1.33 -1.53
N SER A 69 4.13 -0.83 -1.53
CA SER A 69 4.47 0.55 -1.89
C SER A 69 5.86 0.63 -2.51
N ALA A 70 6.09 -0.16 -3.57
CA ALA A 70 7.37 -0.28 -4.26
C ALA A 70 7.27 0.03 -5.77
N GLY A 71 6.19 0.72 -6.18
CA GLY A 71 5.92 1.09 -7.57
C GLY A 71 5.14 0.02 -8.35
N GLY A 72 4.55 0.45 -9.48
CA GLY A 72 3.63 -0.38 -10.26
C GLY A 72 4.30 -1.60 -10.88
N SER A 73 5.51 -1.46 -11.45
CA SER A 73 6.24 -2.59 -12.05
C SER A 73 6.52 -3.70 -11.03
N THR A 74 7.00 -3.34 -9.84
CA THR A 74 7.22 -4.29 -8.74
C THR A 74 5.91 -4.96 -8.33
N SER A 75 4.82 -4.19 -8.24
CA SER A 75 3.52 -4.76 -7.88
C SER A 75 3.01 -5.73 -8.93
N THR A 76 3.04 -5.35 -10.21
CA THR A 76 2.58 -6.23 -11.31
C THR A 76 3.34 -7.56 -11.32
N GLU A 77 4.64 -7.54 -11.06
CA GLU A 77 5.48 -8.75 -11.08
C GLU A 77 5.33 -9.59 -9.81
N GLN A 78 5.28 -8.96 -8.64
CA GLN A 78 5.45 -9.65 -7.37
C GLN A 78 4.13 -9.92 -6.62
N ALA A 79 3.12 -9.06 -6.74
CA ALA A 79 1.87 -9.26 -6.03
C ALA A 79 1.18 -10.60 -6.34
N PRO A 80 1.17 -11.10 -7.61
CA PRO A 80 0.64 -12.42 -7.91
C PRO A 80 1.40 -13.56 -7.21
N LYS A 81 2.71 -13.43 -7.02
CA LYS A 81 3.51 -14.45 -6.33
C LYS A 81 3.16 -14.54 -4.85
N PHE A 82 2.94 -13.39 -4.18
CA PHE A 82 2.42 -13.36 -2.82
C PHE A 82 1.02 -13.95 -2.73
N ALA A 83 0.14 -13.58 -3.65
CA ALA A 83 -1.22 -14.10 -3.71
C ALA A 83 -1.24 -15.64 -3.88
N ALA A 84 -0.33 -16.19 -4.70
CA ALA A 84 -0.20 -17.63 -4.95
C ALA A 84 0.15 -18.45 -3.70
N VAL A 85 0.84 -17.85 -2.73
CA VAL A 85 1.15 -18.50 -1.44
C VAL A 85 0.09 -18.23 -0.36
N GLY A 86 -1.04 -17.62 -0.74
CA GLY A 86 -2.19 -17.36 0.14
C GLY A 86 -2.19 -15.99 0.81
N THR A 87 -1.16 -15.17 0.62
CA THR A 87 -1.05 -13.82 1.16
C THR A 87 -2.11 -12.89 0.56
N THR A 88 -2.77 -12.09 1.38
CA THR A 88 -3.60 -10.99 0.89
C THR A 88 -2.74 -9.76 0.66
N VAL A 89 -2.66 -9.29 -0.58
CA VAL A 89 -1.90 -8.11 -0.98
C VAL A 89 -2.81 -6.89 -0.99
N ILE A 90 -2.39 -5.81 -0.33
CA ILE A 90 -3.02 -4.49 -0.42
C ILE A 90 -2.02 -3.58 -1.14
N ASP A 91 -2.33 -3.22 -2.37
CA ASP A 91 -1.42 -2.49 -3.24
C ASP A 91 -1.74 -1.01 -3.32
N ASN A 92 -0.77 -0.19 -2.93
CA ASN A 92 -0.85 1.26 -3.00
C ASN A 92 -0.37 1.86 -4.34
N SER A 93 0.10 1.03 -5.27
CA SER A 93 0.48 1.48 -6.62
C SER A 93 -0.74 1.67 -7.52
N SER A 94 -0.51 2.15 -8.73
CA SER A 94 -1.56 2.24 -9.75
C SER A 94 -1.79 0.94 -10.54
N ALA A 95 -1.00 -0.10 -10.31
CA ALA A 95 -0.94 -1.30 -11.15
C ALA A 95 -2.29 -1.99 -11.36
N TRP A 96 -3.09 -2.09 -10.31
CA TRP A 96 -4.33 -2.87 -10.31
C TRP A 96 -5.60 -2.03 -10.34
N ARG A 97 -5.49 -0.69 -10.31
CA ARG A 97 -6.65 0.21 -10.18
C ARG A 97 -7.63 0.10 -11.34
N MET A 98 -7.12 -0.18 -12.55
CA MET A 98 -7.92 -0.30 -13.77
C MET A 98 -8.16 -1.76 -14.17
N ASP A 99 -7.70 -2.72 -13.40
CA ASP A 99 -7.96 -4.15 -13.64
C ASP A 99 -9.38 -4.49 -13.13
N PRO A 100 -10.34 -4.85 -14.02
CA PRO A 100 -11.72 -5.14 -13.63
C PRO A 100 -11.84 -6.40 -12.77
N THR A 101 -10.81 -7.24 -12.71
CA THR A 101 -10.78 -8.45 -11.88
C THR A 101 -10.30 -8.18 -10.45
N LYS A 102 -9.81 -6.97 -10.17
CA LYS A 102 -9.33 -6.57 -8.85
C LYS A 102 -10.27 -5.56 -8.22
N LYS A 103 -10.44 -5.65 -6.91
CA LYS A 103 -11.30 -4.71 -6.19
C LYS A 103 -10.51 -3.44 -5.85
N LEU A 104 -11.04 -2.29 -6.28
CA LEU A 104 -10.55 -0.96 -5.89
C LEU A 104 -11.35 -0.52 -4.67
N VAL A 105 -10.70 -0.41 -3.50
CA VAL A 105 -11.40 -0.31 -2.22
C VAL A 105 -10.98 0.91 -1.40
N VAL A 106 -11.99 1.65 -0.94
CA VAL A 106 -11.91 2.57 0.19
C VAL A 106 -12.76 1.94 1.29
N PRO A 107 -12.17 1.45 2.40
CA PRO A 107 -12.87 0.61 3.37
C PRO A 107 -14.16 1.22 3.91
N GLU A 108 -14.17 2.51 4.19
CA GLU A 108 -15.33 3.24 4.73
C GLU A 108 -16.50 3.35 3.74
N ILE A 109 -16.24 3.09 2.46
CA ILE A 109 -17.23 3.26 1.39
C ILE A 109 -17.71 1.93 0.85
N ASN A 110 -16.77 1.04 0.51
CA ASN A 110 -17.08 -0.16 -0.25
C ASN A 110 -16.37 -1.44 0.23
N ALA A 111 -15.95 -1.53 1.51
CA ALA A 111 -15.34 -2.75 2.04
C ALA A 111 -16.21 -4.00 1.85
N HIS A 112 -17.54 -3.82 1.78
CA HIS A 112 -18.51 -4.89 1.58
C HIS A 112 -18.39 -5.65 0.24
N VAL A 113 -17.64 -5.09 -0.73
CA VAL A 113 -17.39 -5.79 -2.02
C VAL A 113 -16.29 -6.84 -1.93
N LEU A 114 -15.52 -6.85 -0.82
CA LEU A 114 -14.43 -7.80 -0.62
C LEU A 114 -14.94 -9.17 -0.17
N THR A 115 -14.29 -10.19 -0.70
CA THR A 115 -14.47 -11.58 -0.33
C THR A 115 -13.13 -12.20 0.11
N LYS A 116 -13.14 -13.42 0.62
CA LYS A 116 -11.92 -14.15 1.02
C LYS A 116 -11.05 -14.56 -0.17
N GLU A 117 -11.63 -14.59 -1.36
CA GLU A 117 -10.99 -14.92 -2.63
C GLU A 117 -10.17 -13.74 -3.20
N ASP A 118 -10.47 -12.51 -2.76
CA ASP A 118 -9.77 -11.31 -3.20
C ASP A 118 -8.36 -11.26 -2.58
N LYS A 119 -7.37 -11.79 -3.29
CA LYS A 119 -5.98 -11.85 -2.83
C LYS A 119 -5.14 -10.65 -3.24
N ILE A 120 -5.58 -9.85 -4.20
CA ILE A 120 -4.96 -8.58 -4.57
C ILE A 120 -6.03 -7.50 -4.54
N ILE A 121 -5.86 -6.53 -3.64
CA ILE A 121 -6.78 -5.43 -3.39
C ILE A 121 -6.07 -4.14 -3.78
N ALA A 122 -6.65 -3.38 -4.70
CA ALA A 122 -6.11 -2.10 -5.11
C ALA A 122 -6.56 -0.98 -4.15
N ASN A 123 -5.59 -0.19 -3.68
CA ASN A 123 -5.84 1.04 -2.94
C ASN A 123 -5.88 2.22 -3.92
N PRO A 124 -6.91 3.08 -3.89
CA PRO A 124 -7.01 4.23 -4.79
C PRO A 124 -5.90 5.27 -4.59
N ASN A 125 -5.83 6.23 -5.50
CA ASN A 125 -4.96 7.39 -5.34
C ASN A 125 -5.32 8.16 -4.07
N CYS A 126 -4.31 8.69 -3.37
CA CYS A 126 -4.48 9.38 -2.08
C CYS A 126 -5.44 10.57 -2.14
N SER A 127 -5.37 11.40 -3.18
CA SER A 127 -6.29 12.53 -3.38
C SER A 127 -7.71 12.04 -3.66
N THR A 128 -7.84 10.94 -4.42
CA THR A 128 -9.14 10.32 -4.70
C THR A 128 -9.79 9.79 -3.42
N ILE A 129 -9.03 9.11 -2.54
CA ILE A 129 -9.57 8.61 -1.27
C ILE A 129 -10.15 9.76 -0.45
N GLN A 130 -9.40 10.87 -0.28
CA GLN A 130 -9.86 12.04 0.46
C GLN A 130 -11.14 12.62 -0.15
N MET A 131 -11.18 12.76 -1.48
CA MET A 131 -12.34 13.29 -2.21
C MET A 131 -13.58 12.42 -2.01
N VAL A 132 -13.47 11.11 -2.21
CA VAL A 132 -14.63 10.22 -2.14
C VAL A 132 -15.16 10.04 -0.72
N MET A 133 -14.32 10.21 0.31
CA MET A 133 -14.77 10.24 1.70
C MET A 133 -15.76 11.39 1.98
N VAL A 134 -15.56 12.54 1.33
CA VAL A 134 -16.48 13.70 1.42
C VAL A 134 -17.67 13.52 0.48
N LEU A 135 -17.44 13.05 -0.74
CA LEU A 135 -18.48 12.93 -1.76
C LEU A 135 -19.48 11.83 -1.48
N ASN A 136 -19.06 10.73 -0.84
CA ASN A 136 -19.95 9.58 -0.61
C ASN A 136 -21.19 9.93 0.22
N PRO A 137 -21.12 10.56 1.40
CA PRO A 137 -22.31 10.96 2.16
C PRO A 137 -23.19 11.95 1.39
N LEU A 138 -22.58 12.85 0.63
CA LEU A 138 -23.33 13.78 -0.24
C LEU A 138 -24.05 13.04 -1.36
N HIS A 139 -23.37 12.04 -1.99
CA HIS A 139 -23.99 11.23 -3.03
C HIS A 139 -25.14 10.39 -2.50
N LEU A 140 -24.99 9.77 -1.35
CA LEU A 140 -26.06 8.98 -0.72
C LEU A 140 -27.31 9.83 -0.49
N LYS A 141 -27.15 11.07 -0.03
CA LYS A 141 -28.26 11.96 0.30
C LYS A 141 -28.81 12.71 -0.92
N TYR A 142 -27.94 13.27 -1.78
CA TYR A 142 -28.33 14.21 -2.83
C TYR A 142 -28.15 13.68 -4.25
N LYS A 143 -27.59 12.47 -4.43
CA LYS A 143 -27.36 11.85 -5.74
C LYS A 143 -26.52 12.73 -6.67
N VAL A 144 -25.27 13.00 -6.26
CA VAL A 144 -24.31 13.78 -7.05
C VAL A 144 -24.31 13.32 -8.51
N LYS A 145 -24.50 14.27 -9.44
CA LYS A 145 -24.60 14.01 -10.89
C LYS A 145 -23.30 14.25 -11.62
N ARG A 146 -22.48 15.19 -11.17
CA ARG A 146 -21.22 15.55 -11.82
C ARG A 146 -20.25 16.10 -10.79
N VAL A 147 -18.99 15.76 -10.94
CA VAL A 147 -17.87 16.28 -10.17
C VAL A 147 -16.87 16.91 -11.13
N ILE A 148 -16.47 18.15 -10.89
CA ILE A 148 -15.38 18.83 -11.61
C ILE A 148 -14.28 19.02 -10.59
N VAL A 149 -13.08 18.54 -10.91
CA VAL A 149 -11.95 18.48 -9.97
C VAL A 149 -10.73 19.17 -10.54
N SER A 150 -10.12 20.04 -9.74
CA SER A 150 -8.75 20.53 -9.94
C SER A 150 -7.95 20.15 -8.70
N THR A 151 -6.79 19.51 -8.91
CA THR A 151 -5.97 19.02 -7.78
C THR A 151 -4.60 19.66 -7.79
N TYR A 152 -4.12 20.00 -6.58
CA TYR A 152 -2.73 20.35 -6.30
C TYR A 152 -2.17 19.26 -5.39
N GLN A 153 -1.12 18.63 -5.84
CA GLN A 153 -0.56 17.47 -5.15
C GLN A 153 0.89 17.71 -4.77
N SER A 154 1.26 17.31 -3.54
CA SER A 154 2.65 17.38 -3.10
C SER A 154 3.56 16.53 -3.97
N VAL A 155 4.75 17.05 -4.29
CA VAL A 155 5.78 16.34 -5.06
C VAL A 155 6.21 15.04 -4.38
N SER A 156 6.15 14.98 -3.05
CA SER A 156 6.46 13.77 -2.27
C SER A 156 5.58 12.56 -2.62
N GLY A 157 4.38 12.80 -3.16
CA GLY A 157 3.50 11.74 -3.66
C GLY A 157 4.07 10.96 -4.85
N THR A 158 5.01 11.55 -5.60
CA THR A 158 5.74 10.89 -6.71
C THR A 158 6.96 10.09 -6.20
N GLY A 159 7.40 10.32 -4.96
CA GLY A 159 8.51 9.61 -4.33
C GLY A 159 9.77 10.47 -4.15
N LYS A 160 10.79 9.85 -3.56
CA LYS A 160 12.03 10.56 -3.16
C LYS A 160 12.72 11.24 -4.35
N ALA A 161 12.80 10.60 -5.51
CA ALA A 161 13.48 11.16 -6.68
C ALA A 161 12.89 12.51 -7.10
N ALA A 162 11.56 12.65 -7.06
CA ALA A 162 10.91 13.92 -7.40
C ALA A 162 11.16 15.01 -6.34
N VAL A 163 11.24 14.63 -5.06
CA VAL A 163 11.62 15.55 -3.98
C VAL A 163 13.07 16.02 -4.15
N ASP A 164 13.98 15.10 -4.47
CA ASP A 164 15.40 15.41 -4.70
C ASP A 164 15.57 16.33 -5.91
N GLN A 165 14.80 16.09 -7.00
CA GLN A 165 14.80 16.97 -8.17
C GLN A 165 14.33 18.38 -7.80
N LEU A 166 13.19 18.52 -7.12
CA LEU A 166 12.67 19.82 -6.68
C LEU A 166 13.66 20.60 -5.82
N ASN A 167 14.42 19.90 -4.97
CA ASN A 167 15.42 20.55 -4.12
C ASN A 167 16.71 20.93 -4.87
N ALA A 168 16.92 20.37 -6.05
CA ALA A 168 18.08 20.64 -6.89
C ALA A 168 17.85 21.79 -7.90
N GLU A 169 16.62 22.18 -8.16
CA GLU A 169 16.18 23.32 -8.98
C GLU A 169 16.17 24.64 -8.20
#